data_ab43ad743bf3b7256ab4dc2868e071d9
#
_entry.id   ab43ad743bf3b7256ab4dc2868e071d9
#
_cell.length_a   1.000
_cell.length_b   1.000
_cell.length_c   1.000
_cell.angle_alpha   90.00
_cell.angle_beta   90.00
_cell.angle_gamma   90.00
#
_symmetry.space_group_name_H-M   'P 1'
#
loop_
_entity.id
_entity.type
_entity.pdbx_description
1 polymer ?
#
loop_
_entity_poly.entity_id
_entity_poly.type
_entity_poly.pdbx_seq_one_letter_code
_entity_poly.pdbx_strand_id
1 'polypeptide(L)'
;MSEPPSSAGAPAPRPLSLRRYLLLGILLPVGAFVLVNTWSLYRQALSAANTAYDRTLLASAKSISEQLDVQGFDDAARLSARVPYSALEAFEADNQSRIFYRVSSLAGELVSGYPALPVWRGQVPPKPAYAALVDFYDDRYQGEPVRVAALLQPVTGTDGRSMAVIQVAETLELRHTLARQMLFDTLWRQALLVLVIGVVVVVVVQRATRPVRQLSAELQARPEGDLTPISAVNAPRELLPLVEATNGVMARLDHLLAHQKRFVRDASHQLRTPLAVLKTQVQSALRGDAEPQQALQEISQTVERATVLANQMLALAKVEQLRQQQDGGVLDLDEAVRTVALDLSPLIAGKDIDFTIETVPAPVHAHPWMLQELTRNLIHNAIKHMPQGGTLAVHVRADTRTAALTVSDSGPGVADELAARLFQPFSAGDLRHGSGLGLAICHEIAEALGGSISLDNRIDRGRTVGLDATVRLPLAPAAGHNPT
;
A
#
# COMPACT_ATOMS: atom_id res chain seq x y z
N MET A 1 -35.52 -20.91 -29.70
CA MET A 1 -34.66 -19.76 -29.38
C MET A 1 -33.60 -20.29 -28.41
N SER A 2 -32.43 -20.57 -28.95
CA SER A 2 -31.31 -21.19 -28.21
C SER A 2 -30.48 -20.09 -27.58
N GLU A 3 -30.26 -20.16 -26.26
CA GLU A 3 -29.35 -19.26 -25.53
C GLU A 3 -27.89 -19.47 -26.00
N PRO A 4 -27.10 -18.40 -26.14
CA PRO A 4 -25.69 -18.52 -26.48
C PRO A 4 -24.87 -18.98 -25.23
N PRO A 5 -23.79 -19.76 -25.43
CA PRO A 5 -22.99 -20.27 -24.34
C PRO A 5 -22.23 -19.15 -23.66
N SER A 6 -22.33 -19.13 -22.33
CA SER A 6 -21.57 -18.28 -21.41
C SER A 6 -20.06 -18.41 -21.69
N SER A 7 -19.42 -17.30 -22.05
CA SER A 7 -17.96 -17.21 -22.19
C SER A 7 -17.30 -17.41 -20.82
N ALA A 8 -16.65 -18.56 -20.66
CA ALA A 8 -15.78 -18.82 -19.51
C ALA A 8 -14.67 -17.74 -19.47
N GLY A 9 -14.76 -16.85 -18.52
CA GLY A 9 -13.74 -15.83 -18.27
C GLY A 9 -12.39 -16.48 -18.02
N ALA A 10 -11.36 -16.04 -18.74
CA ALA A 10 -9.97 -16.45 -18.51
C ALA A 10 -9.60 -16.23 -17.03
N PRO A 11 -8.91 -17.19 -16.39
CA PRO A 11 -8.52 -17.04 -14.99
C PRO A 11 -7.62 -15.83 -14.84
N ALA A 12 -7.99 -14.91 -13.95
CA ALA A 12 -7.19 -13.74 -13.62
C ALA A 12 -5.76 -14.16 -13.24
N PRO A 13 -4.71 -13.48 -13.72
CA PRO A 13 -3.33 -13.84 -13.41
C PRO A 13 -3.13 -13.83 -11.90
N ARG A 14 -2.70 -14.96 -11.33
CA ARG A 14 -2.41 -15.07 -9.90
C ARG A 14 -1.35 -14.03 -9.54
N PRO A 15 -1.57 -13.17 -8.55
CA PRO A 15 -0.59 -12.16 -8.16
C PRO A 15 0.72 -12.85 -7.72
N LEU A 16 1.83 -12.40 -8.29
CA LEU A 16 3.16 -12.88 -7.90
C LEU A 16 3.36 -12.62 -6.41
N SER A 17 3.84 -13.62 -5.67
CA SER A 17 4.18 -13.41 -4.27
C SER A 17 5.26 -12.32 -4.15
N LEU A 18 5.16 -11.47 -3.13
CA LEU A 18 6.14 -10.41 -2.85
C LEU A 18 7.59 -10.93 -2.89
N ARG A 19 7.81 -12.15 -2.39
CA ARG A 19 9.10 -12.83 -2.43
C ARG A 19 9.60 -13.04 -3.87
N ARG A 20 8.75 -13.56 -4.77
CA ARG A 20 9.11 -13.78 -6.18
C ARG A 20 9.37 -12.47 -6.90
N TYR A 21 8.56 -11.46 -6.63
CA TYR A 21 8.73 -10.13 -7.21
C TYR A 21 10.08 -9.52 -6.82
N LEU A 22 10.46 -9.55 -5.53
CA LEU A 22 11.74 -9.03 -5.05
C LEU A 22 12.93 -9.84 -5.59
N LEU A 23 12.83 -11.18 -5.59
CA LEU A 23 13.92 -12.02 -6.13
C LEU A 23 14.14 -11.78 -7.61
N LEU A 24 13.09 -11.75 -8.42
CA LEU A 24 13.21 -11.49 -9.85
C LEU A 24 13.67 -10.06 -10.13
N GLY A 25 13.15 -9.07 -9.38
CA GLY A 25 13.51 -7.66 -9.52
C GLY A 25 14.98 -7.36 -9.22
N ILE A 26 15.64 -8.17 -8.37
CA ILE A 26 17.05 -7.98 -8.02
C ILE A 26 17.94 -8.88 -8.88
N LEU A 27 17.61 -10.17 -9.01
CA LEU A 27 18.50 -11.14 -9.68
C LEU A 27 18.53 -10.94 -11.20
N LEU A 28 17.44 -10.50 -11.83
CA LEU A 28 17.39 -10.35 -13.27
C LEU A 28 18.28 -9.19 -13.77
N PRO A 29 18.25 -7.97 -13.19
CA PRO A 29 19.18 -6.90 -13.53
C PRO A 29 20.63 -7.26 -13.23
N VAL A 30 20.92 -7.94 -12.12
CA VAL A 30 22.28 -8.40 -11.77
C VAL A 30 22.78 -9.38 -12.80
N GLY A 31 21.98 -10.37 -13.18
CA GLY A 31 22.32 -11.34 -14.23
C GLY A 31 22.59 -10.67 -15.58
N ALA A 32 21.73 -9.74 -15.98
CA ALA A 32 21.92 -8.97 -17.22
C ALA A 32 23.22 -8.14 -17.19
N PHE A 33 23.49 -7.47 -16.08
CA PHE A 33 24.73 -6.69 -15.91
C PHE A 33 25.98 -7.58 -15.99
N VAL A 34 25.98 -8.73 -15.33
CA VAL A 34 27.08 -9.70 -15.37
C VAL A 34 27.34 -10.19 -16.78
N LEU A 35 26.29 -10.52 -17.55
CA LEU A 35 26.41 -10.96 -18.94
C LEU A 35 27.05 -9.87 -19.82
N VAL A 36 26.58 -8.63 -19.73
CA VAL A 36 27.13 -7.51 -20.50
C VAL A 36 28.58 -7.25 -20.12
N ASN A 37 28.90 -7.25 -18.82
CA ASN A 37 30.25 -7.04 -18.33
C ASN A 37 31.19 -8.15 -18.78
N THR A 38 30.78 -9.42 -18.70
CA THR A 38 31.59 -10.57 -19.17
C THR A 38 31.90 -10.47 -20.66
N TRP A 39 30.91 -10.11 -21.47
CA TRP A 39 31.11 -9.91 -22.91
C TRP A 39 32.04 -8.73 -23.22
N SER A 40 31.91 -7.62 -22.52
CA SER A 40 32.80 -6.46 -22.65
C SER A 40 34.24 -6.82 -22.30
N LEU A 41 34.45 -7.49 -21.15
CA LEU A 41 35.79 -7.95 -20.73
C LEU A 41 36.43 -8.91 -21.73
N TYR A 42 35.65 -9.84 -22.28
CA TYR A 42 36.13 -10.76 -23.29
C TYR A 42 36.59 -10.01 -24.54
N ARG A 43 35.79 -9.07 -25.06
CA ARG A 43 36.19 -8.26 -26.21
C ARG A 43 37.42 -7.41 -25.94
N GLN A 44 37.54 -6.81 -24.77
CA GLN A 44 38.73 -6.05 -24.39
C GLN A 44 39.98 -6.93 -24.31
N ALA A 45 39.88 -8.10 -23.68
CA ALA A 45 40.99 -9.05 -23.58
C ALA A 45 41.46 -9.52 -24.94
N LEU A 46 40.53 -9.86 -25.84
CA LEU A 46 40.86 -10.29 -27.21
C LEU A 46 41.52 -9.16 -28.02
N SER A 47 41.01 -7.90 -27.89
CA SER A 47 41.60 -6.75 -28.56
C SER A 47 42.99 -6.42 -28.03
N ALA A 48 43.20 -6.50 -26.72
CA ALA A 48 44.51 -6.28 -26.08
C ALA A 48 45.54 -7.35 -26.54
N ALA A 49 45.12 -8.62 -26.54
CA ALA A 49 45.95 -9.71 -27.04
C ALA A 49 46.34 -9.50 -28.51
N ASN A 50 45.37 -9.23 -29.38
CA ASN A 50 45.65 -8.95 -30.80
C ASN A 50 46.64 -7.79 -30.98
N THR A 51 46.46 -6.69 -30.23
CA THR A 51 47.37 -5.53 -30.31
C THR A 51 48.79 -5.89 -29.86
N ALA A 52 48.93 -6.67 -28.79
CA ALA A 52 50.24 -7.10 -28.27
C ALA A 52 50.98 -7.98 -29.30
N TYR A 53 50.32 -9.00 -29.80
CA TYR A 53 50.87 -9.91 -30.77
C TYR A 53 51.16 -9.27 -32.15
N ASP A 54 50.28 -8.35 -32.63
CA ASP A 54 50.54 -7.62 -33.86
C ASP A 54 51.77 -6.72 -33.73
N ARG A 55 52.10 -6.18 -32.55
CA ARG A 55 53.34 -5.47 -32.28
C ARG A 55 54.54 -6.35 -32.36
N THR A 56 54.48 -7.58 -31.86
CA THR A 56 55.56 -8.55 -31.94
C THR A 56 55.81 -8.97 -33.37
N LEU A 57 54.76 -9.26 -34.15
CA LEU A 57 54.88 -9.56 -35.58
C LEU A 57 55.53 -8.41 -36.36
N LEU A 58 55.15 -7.15 -36.05
CA LEU A 58 55.77 -5.95 -36.66
C LEU A 58 57.25 -5.82 -36.29
N ALA A 59 57.60 -6.08 -35.00
CA ALA A 59 59.00 -6.02 -34.57
C ALA A 59 59.88 -7.05 -35.33
N SER A 60 59.35 -8.27 -35.50
CA SER A 60 60.04 -9.31 -36.30
C SER A 60 60.15 -8.93 -37.78
N ALA A 61 59.07 -8.42 -38.37
CA ALA A 61 59.11 -7.92 -39.74
C ALA A 61 60.13 -6.78 -39.93
N LYS A 62 60.21 -5.84 -38.94
CA LYS A 62 61.24 -4.78 -38.96
C LYS A 62 62.65 -5.32 -38.82
N SER A 63 62.91 -6.28 -37.92
CA SER A 63 64.20 -6.89 -37.74
C SER A 63 64.68 -7.63 -39.01
N ILE A 64 63.74 -8.26 -39.72
CA ILE A 64 64.04 -8.83 -41.05
C ILE A 64 64.31 -7.72 -42.08
N SER A 65 63.55 -6.59 -42.04
CA SER A 65 63.71 -5.52 -42.97
C SER A 65 65.07 -4.80 -42.88
N GLU A 66 65.67 -4.74 -41.68
CA GLU A 66 66.96 -4.13 -41.40
C GLU A 66 68.17 -5.00 -42.02
N GLN A 67 67.89 -6.20 -42.33
CA GLN A 67 68.89 -7.16 -42.92
C GLN A 67 68.67 -7.37 -44.43
N LEU A 68 67.85 -6.51 -45.05
CA LEU A 68 67.70 -6.48 -46.50
C LEU A 68 68.92 -5.82 -47.14
N ASP A 69 69.53 -6.46 -48.05
CA ASP A 69 70.72 -5.96 -48.82
C ASP A 69 70.44 -6.14 -50.32
N VAL A 70 70.86 -5.16 -51.08
CA VAL A 70 70.85 -5.25 -52.58
C VAL A 70 72.23 -5.55 -53.07
N GLN A 71 72.41 -6.75 -53.55
CA GLN A 71 73.69 -7.22 -54.08
C GLN A 71 73.75 -7.11 -55.62
N GLY A 72 74.78 -6.45 -56.15
CA GLY A 72 75.01 -6.24 -57.56
C GLY A 72 74.81 -4.81 -58.00
N PHE A 73 75.20 -4.45 -59.21
CA PHE A 73 75.07 -3.15 -59.83
C PHE A 73 74.30 -3.28 -61.14
N ASP A 74 73.51 -2.26 -61.48
CA ASP A 74 72.71 -2.19 -62.69
C ASP A 74 71.67 -3.34 -62.82
N ASP A 75 71.39 -3.83 -64.01
CA ASP A 75 70.43 -4.89 -64.31
C ASP A 75 70.69 -6.22 -63.59
N ALA A 76 71.82 -6.38 -62.91
CA ALA A 76 72.18 -7.58 -62.10
C ALA A 76 71.87 -7.34 -60.59
N ALA A 77 71.32 -6.28 -60.18
CA ALA A 77 70.96 -6.02 -58.77
C ALA A 77 69.87 -7.02 -58.30
N ARG A 78 70.20 -7.84 -57.33
CA ARG A 78 69.26 -8.80 -56.70
C ARG A 78 69.07 -8.48 -55.26
N LEU A 79 67.80 -8.42 -54.84
CA LEU A 79 67.47 -8.34 -53.43
C LEU A 79 67.90 -9.59 -52.71
N SER A 80 68.65 -9.43 -51.62
CA SER A 80 69.07 -10.51 -50.73
C SER A 80 68.61 -10.24 -49.35
N ALA A 81 68.07 -11.23 -48.63
CA ALA A 81 67.62 -11.14 -47.26
C ALA A 81 68.33 -12.18 -46.41
N ARG A 82 69.04 -11.71 -45.38
CA ARG A 82 69.54 -12.62 -44.33
C ARG A 82 68.64 -12.49 -43.14
N VAL A 83 67.81 -13.52 -42.82
CA VAL A 83 66.94 -13.51 -41.70
C VAL A 83 67.71 -13.95 -40.46
N PRO A 84 67.94 -13.02 -39.51
CA PRO A 84 68.62 -13.35 -38.28
C PRO A 84 67.74 -14.30 -37.42
N TYR A 85 68.31 -15.25 -36.75
CA TYR A 85 67.57 -16.11 -35.82
C TYR A 85 66.82 -15.31 -34.76
N SER A 86 67.40 -14.23 -34.22
CA SER A 86 66.85 -13.35 -33.27
C SER A 86 65.51 -12.68 -33.69
N ALA A 87 65.26 -12.54 -35.00
CA ALA A 87 64.00 -12.01 -35.49
C ALA A 87 62.82 -12.96 -35.31
N LEU A 88 63.08 -14.23 -35.12
CA LEU A 88 62.10 -15.32 -34.94
C LEU A 88 62.11 -15.89 -33.52
N GLU A 89 63.16 -15.61 -32.72
CA GLU A 89 63.38 -16.11 -31.37
C GLU A 89 62.27 -15.81 -30.39
N ALA A 90 61.66 -14.60 -30.50
CA ALA A 90 60.57 -14.16 -29.62
C ALA A 90 59.36 -15.10 -29.65
N PHE A 91 59.21 -15.94 -30.66
CA PHE A 91 58.10 -16.86 -30.85
C PHE A 91 58.49 -18.33 -30.62
N GLU A 92 59.79 -18.67 -30.74
CA GLU A 92 60.26 -20.02 -30.44
C GLU A 92 60.32 -20.28 -28.93
N ALA A 93 60.37 -19.25 -28.11
CA ALA A 93 60.46 -19.36 -26.66
C ALA A 93 59.27 -20.12 -26.04
N ASP A 94 58.07 -20.08 -26.65
CA ASP A 94 56.83 -20.65 -26.09
C ASP A 94 56.43 -22.00 -26.68
N ASN A 95 57.10 -22.49 -27.72
CA ASN A 95 56.88 -23.78 -28.40
C ASN A 95 55.42 -24.09 -28.84
N GLN A 96 54.51 -23.10 -28.76
CA GLN A 96 53.07 -23.26 -29.02
C GLN A 96 52.60 -22.50 -30.27
N SER A 97 53.38 -21.55 -30.79
CA SER A 97 53.09 -20.87 -32.04
C SER A 97 54.13 -21.17 -33.07
N ARG A 98 53.71 -21.42 -34.32
CA ARG A 98 54.60 -21.60 -35.46
C ARG A 98 54.66 -20.28 -36.23
N ILE A 99 55.92 -19.91 -36.56
CA ILE A 99 56.21 -18.73 -37.37
C ILE A 99 56.61 -19.07 -38.74
N PHE A 100 56.12 -18.33 -39.68
CA PHE A 100 56.48 -18.39 -41.08
C PHE A 100 56.81 -16.97 -41.57
N TYR A 101 57.81 -16.90 -42.46
CA TYR A 101 58.13 -15.62 -43.08
C TYR A 101 58.26 -15.75 -44.58
N ARG A 102 58.03 -14.68 -45.30
CA ARG A 102 58.27 -14.56 -46.73
C ARG A 102 58.74 -13.13 -47.00
N VAL A 103 59.87 -13.05 -47.70
CA VAL A 103 60.42 -11.83 -48.28
C VAL A 103 60.24 -11.92 -49.77
N SER A 104 59.56 -10.94 -50.35
CA SER A 104 59.32 -10.90 -51.79
C SER A 104 59.49 -9.49 -52.37
N SER A 105 59.71 -9.37 -53.68
CA SER A 105 59.50 -8.08 -54.37
C SER A 105 58.04 -7.71 -54.40
N LEU A 106 57.74 -6.47 -54.76
CA LEU A 106 56.35 -6.02 -54.94
C LEU A 106 55.61 -6.81 -56.05
N ALA A 107 56.40 -7.35 -57.06
CA ALA A 107 55.87 -8.21 -58.11
C ALA A 107 55.55 -9.62 -57.62
N GLY A 108 55.90 -10.00 -56.38
CA GLY A 108 55.66 -11.29 -55.78
C GLY A 108 56.78 -12.30 -55.95
N GLU A 109 57.91 -11.89 -56.52
CA GLU A 109 59.08 -12.79 -56.65
C GLU A 109 59.67 -13.11 -55.27
N LEU A 110 59.89 -14.38 -55.00
CA LEU A 110 60.40 -14.83 -53.70
C LEU A 110 61.89 -14.51 -53.59
N VAL A 111 62.27 -13.82 -52.52
CA VAL A 111 63.64 -13.51 -52.15
C VAL A 111 64.16 -14.50 -51.09
N SER A 112 63.39 -14.72 -50.06
CA SER A 112 63.74 -15.62 -48.96
C SER A 112 62.48 -16.07 -48.22
N GLY A 113 62.53 -17.21 -47.54
CA GLY A 113 61.46 -17.75 -46.68
C GLY A 113 60.62 -18.82 -47.33
N TYR A 114 59.38 -18.97 -46.87
CA TYR A 114 58.47 -20.03 -47.21
C TYR A 114 57.71 -19.75 -48.51
N PRO A 115 57.98 -20.50 -49.65
CA PRO A 115 57.34 -20.19 -50.94
C PRO A 115 55.83 -20.41 -50.94
N ALA A 116 55.33 -21.33 -50.09
CA ALA A 116 53.89 -21.64 -49.99
C ALA A 116 53.08 -20.63 -49.20
N LEU A 117 53.71 -19.61 -48.51
CA LEU A 117 53.00 -18.57 -47.87
C LEU A 117 52.33 -17.65 -48.93
N PRO A 118 51.06 -17.42 -48.89
CA PRO A 118 50.34 -16.60 -49.87
C PRO A 118 50.98 -15.23 -50.05
N VAL A 119 51.13 -14.79 -51.31
CA VAL A 119 51.66 -13.48 -51.64
C VAL A 119 50.65 -12.41 -51.15
N TRP A 120 51.15 -11.36 -50.49
CA TRP A 120 50.34 -10.22 -50.09
C TRP A 120 49.72 -9.55 -51.31
N ARG A 121 48.41 -9.36 -51.29
CA ARG A 121 47.61 -8.68 -52.32
C ARG A 121 46.74 -7.53 -51.73
N GLY A 122 47.08 -7.14 -50.52
CA GLY A 122 46.29 -6.12 -49.76
C GLY A 122 46.62 -4.67 -50.15
N GLN A 123 46.01 -3.75 -49.50
CA GLN A 123 46.28 -2.34 -49.56
C GLN A 123 46.68 -1.84 -48.18
N VAL A 124 47.70 -0.98 -48.13
CA VAL A 124 48.10 -0.36 -46.84
C VAL A 124 46.96 0.49 -46.33
N PRO A 125 46.54 0.34 -45.08
CA PRO A 125 45.46 1.17 -44.50
C PRO A 125 45.78 2.65 -44.61
N PRO A 126 44.83 3.48 -45.01
CA PRO A 126 45.06 4.93 -45.18
C PRO A 126 45.41 5.68 -43.88
N LYS A 127 45.12 5.02 -42.73
CA LYS A 127 45.55 5.47 -41.38
C LYS A 127 46.21 4.29 -40.69
N PRO A 128 47.50 4.06 -40.84
CA PRO A 128 48.18 2.96 -40.20
C PRO A 128 48.20 3.15 -38.69
N ALA A 129 47.93 2.06 -37.98
CA ALA A 129 47.96 2.04 -36.50
C ALA A 129 49.37 2.24 -35.92
N TYR A 130 50.40 2.09 -36.79
CA TYR A 130 51.81 2.15 -36.44
C TYR A 130 52.55 3.08 -37.42
N ALA A 131 53.66 3.68 -36.98
CA ALA A 131 54.53 4.51 -37.83
C ALA A 131 55.32 3.65 -38.83
N ALA A 132 54.65 2.77 -39.55
CA ALA A 132 55.23 1.87 -40.57
C ALA A 132 54.15 1.57 -41.62
N LEU A 133 54.53 1.31 -42.84
CA LEU A 133 53.66 0.83 -43.89
C LEU A 133 53.42 -0.67 -43.73
N VAL A 134 52.50 -1.00 -42.79
CA VAL A 134 52.17 -2.38 -42.41
C VAL A 134 50.70 -2.65 -42.57
N ASP A 135 50.38 -3.81 -43.10
CA ASP A 135 49.03 -4.37 -43.16
C ASP A 135 48.96 -5.65 -42.31
N PHE A 136 47.93 -5.73 -41.47
CA PHE A 136 47.66 -6.90 -40.63
C PHE A 136 46.38 -7.58 -41.07
N TYR A 137 46.48 -8.86 -41.50
CA TYR A 137 45.35 -9.60 -41.98
C TYR A 137 45.42 -11.08 -41.53
N ASP A 138 44.26 -11.70 -41.51
CA ASP A 138 44.15 -13.14 -41.22
C ASP A 138 44.10 -13.91 -42.53
N ASP A 139 44.87 -15.02 -42.60
CA ASP A 139 44.95 -15.90 -43.79
C ASP A 139 45.06 -17.37 -43.33
N ARG A 140 45.18 -18.26 -44.27
CA ARG A 140 45.42 -19.67 -44.01
C ARG A 140 46.71 -20.12 -44.64
N TYR A 141 47.55 -20.78 -43.84
CA TYR A 141 48.75 -21.40 -44.30
C TYR A 141 48.80 -22.89 -43.93
N GLN A 142 48.93 -23.76 -44.88
CA GLN A 142 48.90 -25.25 -44.71
C GLN A 142 47.62 -25.73 -43.96
N GLY A 143 46.50 -25.09 -44.16
CA GLY A 143 45.24 -25.42 -43.51
C GLY A 143 45.02 -24.79 -42.13
N GLU A 144 46.04 -24.21 -41.51
CA GLU A 144 45.97 -23.54 -40.23
C GLU A 144 45.67 -22.03 -40.38
N PRO A 145 44.86 -21.47 -39.52
CA PRO A 145 44.61 -20.01 -39.51
C PRO A 145 45.87 -19.30 -38.99
N VAL A 146 46.33 -18.28 -39.74
CA VAL A 146 47.50 -17.49 -39.42
C VAL A 146 47.17 -16.00 -39.41
N ARG A 147 47.78 -15.24 -38.52
CA ARG A 147 47.83 -13.78 -38.56
C ARG A 147 49.08 -13.32 -39.24
N VAL A 148 48.98 -12.49 -40.24
CA VAL A 148 50.09 -12.02 -41.07
C VAL A 148 50.28 -10.54 -40.86
N ALA A 149 51.53 -10.11 -40.63
CA ALA A 149 51.99 -8.75 -40.76
C ALA A 149 52.78 -8.60 -42.08
N ALA A 150 52.28 -7.79 -43.00
CA ALA A 150 52.96 -7.46 -44.24
C ALA A 150 53.57 -6.04 -44.15
N LEU A 151 54.86 -5.95 -43.96
CA LEU A 151 55.63 -4.71 -43.94
C LEU A 151 56.17 -4.38 -45.32
N LEU A 152 55.87 -3.16 -45.78
CA LEU A 152 56.42 -2.66 -47.03
C LEU A 152 57.63 -1.78 -46.70
N GLN A 153 58.79 -2.20 -47.22
CA GLN A 153 60.05 -1.49 -46.99
C GLN A 153 60.61 -0.96 -48.33
N PRO A 154 60.83 0.36 -48.43
CA PRO A 154 61.56 0.89 -49.58
C PRO A 154 62.97 0.36 -49.57
N VAL A 155 63.44 -0.15 -50.73
CA VAL A 155 64.81 -0.56 -51.00
C VAL A 155 65.39 0.18 -52.18
N THR A 156 66.67 0.53 -52.16
CA THR A 156 67.34 1.21 -53.25
C THR A 156 67.63 0.16 -54.37
N GLY A 157 66.80 0.22 -55.44
CA GLY A 157 67.05 -0.62 -56.66
C GLY A 157 67.54 0.22 -57.81
N THR A 158 67.81 -0.42 -58.96
CA THR A 158 68.30 0.23 -60.17
C THR A 158 67.43 1.31 -60.73
N ASP A 159 66.06 1.27 -60.47
CA ASP A 159 65.07 2.31 -60.88
C ASP A 159 64.74 3.33 -59.75
N GLY A 160 65.63 3.40 -58.77
CA GLY A 160 65.55 4.42 -57.70
C GLY A 160 64.60 4.18 -56.59
N ARG A 161 63.50 3.38 -56.72
CA ARG A 161 62.50 3.11 -55.68
C ARG A 161 61.83 1.76 -55.90
N SER A 162 62.47 0.66 -55.46
CA SER A 162 61.81 -0.64 -55.36
C SER A 162 61.27 -0.83 -53.96
N MET A 163 60.17 -1.60 -53.82
CA MET A 163 59.54 -1.94 -52.55
C MET A 163 59.71 -3.43 -52.29
N ALA A 164 60.21 -3.80 -51.13
CA ALA A 164 60.19 -5.19 -50.63
C ALA A 164 58.96 -5.37 -49.72
N VAL A 165 58.36 -6.53 -49.81
CA VAL A 165 57.25 -6.96 -48.95
C VAL A 165 57.78 -8.07 -48.00
N ILE A 166 57.80 -7.76 -46.72
CA ILE A 166 58.21 -8.67 -45.65
C ILE A 166 56.94 -9.15 -44.97
N GLN A 167 56.55 -10.38 -45.12
CA GLN A 167 55.45 -11.03 -44.46
C GLN A 167 55.97 -11.91 -43.32
N VAL A 168 55.44 -11.69 -42.13
CA VAL A 168 55.64 -12.58 -40.97
C VAL A 168 54.27 -13.07 -40.52
N ALA A 169 54.09 -14.35 -40.48
CA ALA A 169 52.85 -15.02 -40.15
C ALA A 169 53.03 -15.91 -38.91
N GLU A 170 52.06 -15.84 -38.01
CA GLU A 170 52.00 -16.62 -36.78
C GLU A 170 50.69 -17.41 -36.73
N THR A 171 50.70 -18.65 -36.26
CA THR A 171 49.51 -19.44 -36.04
C THR A 171 48.67 -18.86 -34.90
N LEU A 172 47.32 -18.83 -35.06
CA LEU A 172 46.37 -18.24 -34.07
C LEU A 172 46.11 -19.16 -32.88
N GLU A 173 46.72 -20.37 -32.82
CA GLU A 173 46.41 -21.37 -31.80
C GLU A 173 46.71 -20.92 -30.38
N LEU A 174 47.84 -20.26 -30.14
CA LEU A 174 48.20 -19.70 -28.84
C LEU A 174 47.20 -18.60 -28.39
N ARG A 175 46.84 -17.71 -29.34
CA ARG A 175 45.89 -16.66 -29.05
C ARG A 175 44.52 -17.21 -28.64
N HIS A 176 44.03 -18.25 -29.30
CA HIS A 176 42.77 -18.91 -28.95
C HIS A 176 42.85 -19.65 -27.61
N THR A 177 43.96 -20.24 -27.29
CA THR A 177 44.17 -20.96 -26.01
C THR A 177 44.19 -19.96 -24.83
N LEU A 178 44.96 -18.89 -24.97
CA LEU A 178 44.98 -17.82 -23.94
C LEU A 178 43.62 -17.14 -23.76
N ALA A 179 42.94 -16.85 -24.87
CA ALA A 179 41.60 -16.27 -24.81
C ALA A 179 40.60 -17.20 -24.09
N ARG A 180 40.66 -18.53 -24.35
CA ARG A 180 39.82 -19.52 -23.65
C ARG A 180 40.16 -19.63 -22.17
N GLN A 181 41.43 -19.60 -21.77
CA GLN A 181 41.83 -19.62 -20.36
C GLN A 181 41.33 -18.38 -19.64
N MET A 182 41.52 -17.16 -20.20
CA MET A 182 41.01 -15.92 -19.64
C MET A 182 39.48 -15.92 -19.53
N LEU A 183 38.79 -16.50 -20.51
CA LEU A 183 37.34 -16.64 -20.52
C LEU A 183 36.89 -17.56 -19.38
N PHE A 184 37.52 -18.72 -19.24
CA PHE A 184 37.19 -19.69 -18.20
C PHE A 184 37.43 -19.13 -16.80
N ASP A 185 38.55 -18.48 -16.56
CA ASP A 185 38.89 -17.84 -15.30
C ASP A 185 37.91 -16.69 -14.96
N THR A 186 37.47 -15.94 -15.97
CA THR A 186 36.50 -14.88 -15.80
C THR A 186 35.10 -15.44 -15.48
N LEU A 187 34.67 -16.45 -16.23
CA LEU A 187 33.39 -17.12 -16.03
C LEU A 187 33.28 -17.76 -14.64
N TRP A 188 34.34 -18.45 -14.19
CA TRP A 188 34.36 -19.05 -12.85
C TRP A 188 34.20 -18.00 -11.74
N ARG A 189 34.97 -16.92 -11.81
CA ARG A 189 34.87 -15.81 -10.85
C ARG A 189 33.49 -15.15 -10.87
N GLN A 190 32.93 -14.93 -12.06
CA GLN A 190 31.58 -14.34 -12.22
C GLN A 190 30.49 -15.29 -11.69
N ALA A 191 30.62 -16.61 -11.94
CA ALA A 191 29.70 -17.61 -11.43
C ALA A 191 29.70 -17.66 -9.90
N LEU A 192 30.87 -17.59 -9.27
CA LEU A 192 30.99 -17.50 -7.81
C LEU A 192 30.35 -16.23 -7.25
N LEU A 193 30.60 -15.09 -7.89
CA LEU A 193 30.02 -13.82 -7.51
C LEU A 193 28.49 -13.84 -7.59
N VAL A 194 27.92 -14.35 -8.68
CA VAL A 194 26.47 -14.48 -8.85
C VAL A 194 25.87 -15.44 -7.81
N LEU A 195 26.57 -16.54 -7.51
CA LEU A 195 26.16 -17.48 -6.47
C LEU A 195 26.08 -16.80 -5.09
N VAL A 196 27.14 -16.06 -4.71
CA VAL A 196 27.19 -15.34 -3.44
C VAL A 196 26.07 -14.30 -3.37
N ILE A 197 25.91 -13.48 -4.40
CA ILE A 197 24.84 -12.49 -4.48
C ILE A 197 23.47 -13.20 -4.37
N GLY A 198 23.26 -14.28 -5.10
CA GLY A 198 22.02 -15.06 -5.07
C GLY A 198 21.69 -15.56 -3.66
N VAL A 199 22.67 -16.13 -2.96
CA VAL A 199 22.51 -16.60 -1.58
C VAL A 199 22.16 -15.44 -0.64
N VAL A 200 22.92 -14.34 -0.72
CA VAL A 200 22.67 -13.14 0.14
C VAL A 200 21.27 -12.58 -0.11
N VAL A 201 20.87 -12.40 -1.37
CA VAL A 201 19.54 -11.88 -1.73
C VAL A 201 18.44 -12.80 -1.22
N VAL A 202 18.58 -14.12 -1.38
CA VAL A 202 17.59 -15.08 -0.86
C VAL A 202 17.47 -15.00 0.66
N VAL A 203 18.58 -14.92 1.39
CA VAL A 203 18.60 -14.81 2.86
C VAL A 203 17.96 -13.49 3.31
N VAL A 204 18.34 -12.36 2.69
CA VAL A 204 17.80 -11.04 3.01
C VAL A 204 16.30 -10.97 2.76
N VAL A 205 15.84 -11.42 1.60
CA VAL A 205 14.41 -11.43 1.25
C VAL A 205 13.61 -12.33 2.19
N GLN A 206 14.16 -13.50 2.57
CA GLN A 206 13.51 -14.39 3.54
C GLN A 206 13.40 -13.74 4.92
N ARG A 207 14.46 -13.10 5.40
CA ARG A 207 14.44 -12.38 6.68
C ARG A 207 13.50 -11.19 6.66
N ALA A 208 13.53 -10.39 5.61
CA ALA A 208 12.68 -9.20 5.48
C ALA A 208 11.18 -9.55 5.39
N THR A 209 10.82 -10.66 4.76
CA THR A 209 9.40 -11.07 4.62
C THR A 209 8.89 -11.93 5.78
N ARG A 210 9.76 -12.41 6.66
CA ARG A 210 9.38 -13.25 7.81
C ARG A 210 8.40 -12.57 8.77
N PRO A 211 8.61 -11.31 9.21
CA PRO A 211 7.69 -10.63 10.12
C PRO A 211 6.28 -10.47 9.55
N VAL A 212 6.17 -10.14 8.26
CA VAL A 212 4.86 -10.01 7.58
C VAL A 212 4.09 -11.34 7.61
N ARG A 213 4.79 -12.45 7.36
CA ARG A 213 4.18 -13.78 7.40
C ARG A 213 3.79 -14.20 8.82
N GLN A 214 4.61 -13.87 9.80
CA GLN A 214 4.31 -14.14 11.21
C GLN A 214 3.06 -13.37 11.65
N LEU A 215 2.97 -12.08 11.33
CA LEU A 215 1.80 -11.26 11.62
C LEU A 215 0.52 -11.80 10.95
N SER A 216 0.62 -12.17 9.66
CA SER A 216 -0.50 -12.78 8.94
C SER A 216 -0.95 -14.11 9.55
N ALA A 217 0.01 -14.97 9.92
CA ALA A 217 -0.29 -16.26 10.55
C ALA A 217 -0.91 -16.08 11.95
N GLU A 218 -0.42 -15.13 12.75
CA GLU A 218 -0.98 -14.79 14.05
C GLU A 218 -2.43 -14.33 13.94
N LEU A 219 -2.71 -13.42 12.97
CA LEU A 219 -4.08 -12.95 12.72
C LEU A 219 -5.01 -14.07 12.26
N GLN A 220 -4.54 -14.97 11.38
CA GLN A 220 -5.33 -16.09 10.88
C GLN A 220 -5.58 -17.19 11.92
N ALA A 221 -4.65 -17.37 12.86
CA ALA A 221 -4.75 -18.38 13.90
C ALA A 221 -5.60 -17.94 15.10
N ARG A 222 -6.00 -16.66 15.18
CA ARG A 222 -6.82 -16.15 16.28
C ARG A 222 -8.21 -16.75 16.26
N PRO A 223 -8.73 -17.18 17.42
CA PRO A 223 -10.13 -17.58 17.56
C PRO A 223 -11.09 -16.45 17.21
N GLU A 224 -12.29 -16.81 16.75
CA GLU A 224 -13.36 -15.83 16.53
C GLU A 224 -13.65 -15.08 17.85
N GLY A 225 -13.57 -13.75 17.81
CA GLY A 225 -13.82 -12.87 18.95
C GLY A 225 -12.61 -12.55 19.82
N ASP A 226 -11.40 -13.02 19.50
CA ASP A 226 -10.17 -12.58 20.17
C ASP A 226 -9.70 -11.25 19.59
N LEU A 227 -10.02 -10.16 20.31
CA LEU A 227 -9.66 -8.78 19.95
C LEU A 227 -8.47 -8.25 20.77
N THR A 228 -7.67 -9.12 21.38
CA THR A 228 -6.49 -8.70 22.14
C THR A 228 -5.49 -7.97 21.22
N PRO A 229 -4.82 -6.91 21.68
CA PRO A 229 -3.86 -6.17 20.85
C PRO A 229 -2.73 -7.06 20.34
N ILE A 230 -2.30 -6.84 19.10
CA ILE A 230 -1.15 -7.50 18.51
C ILE A 230 0.11 -6.91 19.12
N SER A 231 1.05 -7.77 19.53
CA SER A 231 2.33 -7.33 20.10
C SER A 231 3.25 -6.75 19.03
N ALA A 232 3.70 -5.50 19.24
CA ALA A 232 4.64 -4.80 18.36
C ALA A 232 6.12 -5.10 18.69
N VAL A 233 6.43 -5.92 19.71
CA VAL A 233 7.79 -6.08 20.30
C VAL A 233 8.86 -6.49 19.26
N ASN A 234 8.50 -7.25 18.23
CA ASN A 234 9.42 -7.71 17.19
C ASN A 234 9.07 -7.20 15.78
N ALA A 235 8.19 -6.21 15.67
CA ALA A 235 7.80 -5.68 14.37
C ALA A 235 8.85 -4.69 13.84
N PRO A 236 9.28 -4.80 12.58
CA PRO A 236 10.06 -3.76 11.92
C PRO A 236 9.33 -2.41 11.97
N ARG A 237 10.10 -1.31 11.95
CA ARG A 237 9.53 0.05 12.03
C ARG A 237 8.50 0.31 10.92
N GLU A 238 8.71 -0.28 9.76
CA GLU A 238 7.83 -0.17 8.60
C GLU A 238 6.47 -0.83 8.80
N LEU A 239 6.36 -1.79 9.72
CA LEU A 239 5.11 -2.48 10.04
C LEU A 239 4.40 -1.90 11.26
N LEU A 240 5.04 -1.05 12.07
CA LEU A 240 4.42 -0.44 13.25
C LEU A 240 3.12 0.31 12.93
N PRO A 241 3.04 1.16 11.89
CA PRO A 241 1.80 1.85 11.55
C PRO A 241 0.65 0.89 11.21
N LEU A 242 0.97 -0.24 10.56
CA LEU A 242 -0.02 -1.27 10.24
C LEU A 242 -0.53 -1.99 11.50
N VAL A 243 0.37 -2.32 12.43
CA VAL A 243 0.03 -2.94 13.71
C VAL A 243 -0.85 -1.99 14.54
N GLU A 244 -0.47 -0.70 14.62
CA GLU A 244 -1.24 0.32 15.33
C GLU A 244 -2.63 0.53 14.73
N ALA A 245 -2.74 0.63 13.40
CA ALA A 245 -4.02 0.74 12.71
C ALA A 245 -4.91 -0.48 12.98
N THR A 246 -4.33 -1.69 12.93
CA THR A 246 -5.07 -2.94 13.21
C THR A 246 -5.54 -2.97 14.66
N ASN A 247 -4.67 -2.64 15.61
CA ASN A 247 -5.02 -2.57 17.04
C ASN A 247 -6.11 -1.52 17.30
N GLY A 248 -6.06 -0.38 16.59
CA GLY A 248 -7.11 0.64 16.65
C GLY A 248 -8.47 0.14 16.18
N VAL A 249 -8.52 -0.65 15.10
CA VAL A 249 -9.76 -1.28 14.62
C VAL A 249 -10.26 -2.32 15.63
N MET A 250 -9.37 -3.16 16.18
CA MET A 250 -9.73 -4.16 17.19
C MET A 250 -10.31 -3.53 18.46
N ALA A 251 -9.70 -2.44 18.95
CA ALA A 251 -10.18 -1.72 20.11
C ALA A 251 -11.58 -1.12 19.89
N ARG A 252 -11.84 -0.55 18.71
CA ARG A 252 -13.19 -0.05 18.34
C ARG A 252 -14.21 -1.17 18.28
N LEU A 253 -13.83 -2.32 17.69
CA LEU A 253 -14.73 -3.47 17.58
C LEU A 253 -15.03 -4.06 18.96
N ASP A 254 -14.04 -4.18 19.84
CA ASP A 254 -14.23 -4.64 21.22
C ASP A 254 -15.22 -3.71 21.99
N HIS A 255 -15.03 -2.39 21.86
CA HIS A 255 -15.94 -1.42 22.46
C HIS A 255 -17.38 -1.57 21.94
N LEU A 256 -17.55 -1.71 20.62
CA LEU A 256 -18.89 -1.91 20.01
C LEU A 256 -19.54 -3.21 20.49
N LEU A 257 -18.80 -4.31 20.53
CA LEU A 257 -19.32 -5.59 21.00
C LEU A 257 -19.65 -5.58 22.50
N ALA A 258 -18.82 -4.91 23.31
CA ALA A 258 -19.09 -4.74 24.73
C ALA A 258 -20.37 -3.90 24.99
N HIS A 259 -20.57 -2.85 24.18
CA HIS A 259 -21.78 -2.02 24.24
C HIS A 259 -23.01 -2.82 23.81
N GLN A 260 -22.93 -3.57 22.70
CA GLN A 260 -24.02 -4.43 22.23
C GLN A 260 -24.40 -5.51 23.24
N LYS A 261 -23.40 -6.19 23.83
CA LYS A 261 -23.64 -7.21 24.87
C LYS A 261 -24.34 -6.62 26.11
N ARG A 262 -23.93 -5.44 26.55
CA ARG A 262 -24.59 -4.71 27.65
C ARG A 262 -26.03 -4.41 27.31
N PHE A 263 -26.27 -3.79 26.15
CA PHE A 263 -27.62 -3.45 25.69
C PHE A 263 -28.55 -4.69 25.67
N VAL A 264 -28.13 -5.79 25.05
CA VAL A 264 -28.94 -7.02 24.97
C VAL A 264 -29.23 -7.61 26.35
N ARG A 265 -28.24 -7.59 27.25
CA ARG A 265 -28.41 -8.07 28.62
C ARG A 265 -29.42 -7.22 29.38
N ASP A 266 -29.26 -5.89 29.35
CA ASP A 266 -30.08 -4.96 30.09
C ASP A 266 -31.53 -4.94 29.54
N ALA A 267 -31.67 -4.98 28.20
CA ALA A 267 -32.96 -5.16 27.54
C ALA A 267 -33.69 -6.44 28.00
N SER A 268 -32.96 -7.56 28.04
CA SER A 268 -33.52 -8.86 28.47
C SER A 268 -33.98 -8.82 29.92
N HIS A 269 -33.20 -8.17 30.79
CA HIS A 269 -33.59 -8.02 32.22
C HIS A 269 -34.82 -7.12 32.37
N GLN A 270 -34.89 -6.03 31.65
CA GLN A 270 -36.01 -5.07 31.76
C GLN A 270 -37.31 -5.61 31.15
N LEU A 271 -37.26 -6.47 30.13
CA LEU A 271 -38.43 -7.12 29.57
C LEU A 271 -38.91 -8.30 30.45
N ARG A 272 -38.02 -9.00 31.15
CA ARG A 272 -38.40 -10.15 32.00
C ARG A 272 -39.31 -9.74 33.14
N THR A 273 -39.12 -8.56 33.74
CA THR A 273 -39.86 -8.07 34.87
C THR A 273 -41.36 -7.85 34.56
N PRO A 274 -41.72 -7.06 33.53
CA PRO A 274 -43.16 -6.88 33.22
C PRO A 274 -43.81 -8.18 32.73
N LEU A 275 -43.08 -9.05 32.04
CA LEU A 275 -43.58 -10.37 31.63
C LEU A 275 -43.84 -11.29 32.82
N ALA A 276 -43.02 -11.27 33.88
CA ALA A 276 -43.24 -12.00 35.09
C ALA A 276 -44.47 -11.49 35.87
N VAL A 277 -44.61 -10.13 35.96
CA VAL A 277 -45.77 -9.52 36.58
C VAL A 277 -47.06 -9.89 35.83
N LEU A 278 -47.03 -9.78 34.47
CA LEU A 278 -48.15 -10.16 33.63
C LEU A 278 -48.56 -11.62 33.85
N LYS A 279 -47.56 -12.55 33.88
CA LYS A 279 -47.84 -13.96 34.15
C LYS A 279 -48.52 -14.16 35.50
N THR A 280 -48.08 -13.44 36.55
CA THR A 280 -48.67 -13.54 37.89
C THR A 280 -50.08 -12.99 37.89
N GLN A 281 -50.33 -11.84 37.25
CA GLN A 281 -51.67 -11.23 37.15
C GLN A 281 -52.66 -12.15 36.41
N VAL A 282 -52.24 -12.72 35.29
CA VAL A 282 -53.07 -13.70 34.55
C VAL A 282 -53.34 -14.94 35.39
N GLN A 283 -52.37 -15.47 36.11
CA GLN A 283 -52.55 -16.63 36.97
C GLN A 283 -53.49 -16.31 38.15
N SER A 284 -53.39 -15.15 38.75
CA SER A 284 -54.30 -14.67 39.81
C SER A 284 -55.75 -14.52 39.30
N ALA A 285 -55.90 -13.92 38.12
CA ALA A 285 -57.23 -13.81 37.50
C ALA A 285 -57.85 -15.17 37.16
N LEU A 286 -57.05 -16.15 36.66
CA LEU A 286 -57.51 -17.50 36.34
C LEU A 286 -57.92 -18.31 37.60
N ARG A 287 -57.35 -18.00 38.78
CA ARG A 287 -57.69 -18.64 40.04
C ARG A 287 -58.90 -18.02 40.70
N GLY A 288 -59.37 -16.86 40.22
CA GLY A 288 -60.45 -16.13 40.84
C GLY A 288 -60.03 -15.32 42.10
N ASP A 289 -58.71 -15.08 42.29
CA ASP A 289 -58.16 -14.37 43.45
C ASP A 289 -58.37 -12.84 43.34
N ALA A 290 -58.74 -12.36 42.14
CA ALA A 290 -58.97 -10.92 41.87
C ALA A 290 -60.30 -10.68 41.13
N GLU A 291 -60.91 -9.51 41.35
CA GLU A 291 -62.06 -9.08 40.59
C GLU A 291 -61.74 -9.03 39.07
N PRO A 292 -62.53 -9.70 38.20
CA PRO A 292 -62.20 -9.84 36.77
C PRO A 292 -61.92 -8.51 36.06
N GLN A 293 -62.68 -7.47 36.39
CA GLN A 293 -62.54 -6.18 35.76
C GLN A 293 -61.27 -5.45 36.20
N GLN A 294 -60.91 -5.54 37.48
CA GLN A 294 -59.68 -5.00 38.04
C GLN A 294 -58.43 -5.74 37.47
N ALA A 295 -58.49 -7.10 37.41
CA ALA A 295 -57.43 -7.91 36.86
C ALA A 295 -57.16 -7.56 35.37
N LEU A 296 -58.18 -7.37 34.55
CA LEU A 296 -58.07 -6.96 33.16
C LEU A 296 -57.44 -5.55 33.02
N GLN A 297 -57.80 -4.64 33.91
CA GLN A 297 -57.20 -3.27 33.93
C GLN A 297 -55.72 -3.32 34.29
N GLU A 298 -55.31 -4.09 35.28
CA GLU A 298 -53.90 -4.27 35.68
C GLU A 298 -53.05 -4.93 34.59
N ILE A 299 -53.63 -5.98 33.94
CA ILE A 299 -53.02 -6.65 32.80
C ILE A 299 -52.83 -5.65 31.66
N SER A 300 -53.86 -4.89 31.29
CA SER A 300 -53.81 -3.85 30.25
C SER A 300 -52.70 -2.83 30.53
N GLN A 301 -52.64 -2.29 31.75
CA GLN A 301 -51.58 -1.37 32.15
C GLN A 301 -50.16 -1.97 32.08
N THR A 302 -50.02 -3.28 32.40
CA THR A 302 -48.72 -3.94 32.32
C THR A 302 -48.30 -4.19 30.92
N VAL A 303 -49.24 -4.54 30.01
CA VAL A 303 -48.97 -4.65 28.56
C VAL A 303 -48.57 -3.30 27.97
N GLU A 304 -49.28 -2.22 28.32
CA GLU A 304 -48.98 -0.90 27.84
C GLU A 304 -47.59 -0.40 28.27
N ARG A 305 -47.21 -0.65 29.52
CA ARG A 305 -45.83 -0.37 30.02
C ARG A 305 -44.78 -1.16 29.28
N ALA A 306 -45.04 -2.45 29.05
CA ALA A 306 -44.11 -3.30 28.29
C ALA A 306 -43.95 -2.83 26.82
N THR A 307 -45.02 -2.39 26.20
CA THR A 307 -45.05 -1.81 24.83
C THR A 307 -44.26 -0.50 24.75
N VAL A 308 -44.46 0.40 25.71
CA VAL A 308 -43.66 1.64 25.77
C VAL A 308 -42.17 1.33 25.92
N LEU A 309 -41.81 0.39 26.79
CA LEU A 309 -40.44 -0.04 26.99
C LEU A 309 -39.82 -0.60 25.68
N ALA A 310 -40.55 -1.49 25.00
CA ALA A 310 -40.10 -2.05 23.73
C ALA A 310 -39.89 -0.97 22.64
N ASN A 311 -40.81 -0.04 22.52
CA ASN A 311 -40.71 1.09 21.58
C ASN A 311 -39.50 1.99 21.88
N GLN A 312 -39.21 2.23 23.16
CA GLN A 312 -38.04 3.03 23.56
C GLN A 312 -36.70 2.28 23.28
N MET A 313 -36.66 0.96 23.41
CA MET A 313 -35.52 0.17 23.02
C MET A 313 -35.28 0.22 21.49
N LEU A 314 -36.38 0.12 20.71
CA LEU A 314 -36.32 0.29 19.25
C LEU A 314 -35.85 1.70 18.86
N ALA A 315 -36.28 2.73 19.62
CA ALA A 315 -35.82 4.10 19.39
C ALA A 315 -34.30 4.24 19.60
N LEU A 316 -33.74 3.69 20.68
CA LEU A 316 -32.27 3.65 20.90
C LEU A 316 -31.53 2.95 19.78
N ALA A 317 -32.02 1.80 19.35
CA ALA A 317 -31.41 1.06 18.23
C ALA A 317 -31.46 1.87 16.92
N LYS A 318 -32.56 2.60 16.69
CA LYS A 318 -32.73 3.44 15.51
C LYS A 318 -31.82 4.67 15.54
N VAL A 319 -31.59 5.28 16.70
CA VAL A 319 -30.62 6.38 16.86
C VAL A 319 -29.23 5.93 16.42
N GLU A 320 -28.78 4.77 16.92
CA GLU A 320 -27.46 4.22 16.55
C GLU A 320 -27.35 3.90 15.05
N GLN A 321 -28.41 3.34 14.46
CA GLN A 321 -28.46 3.11 13.02
C GLN A 321 -28.33 4.40 12.20
N LEU A 322 -29.11 5.44 12.55
CA LEU A 322 -29.09 6.72 11.84
C LEU A 322 -27.77 7.48 12.05
N ARG A 323 -27.13 7.33 13.22
CA ARG A 323 -25.79 7.87 13.49
C ARG A 323 -24.74 7.31 12.52
N GLN A 324 -24.81 6.01 12.21
CA GLN A 324 -23.87 5.35 11.30
C GLN A 324 -24.13 5.69 9.82
N GLN A 325 -25.39 5.94 9.45
CA GLN A 325 -25.77 6.23 8.06
C GLN A 325 -25.46 7.67 7.63
N GLN A 326 -25.25 8.60 8.58
CA GLN A 326 -25.08 10.05 8.33
C GLN A 326 -26.17 10.64 7.41
N ASP A 327 -27.36 10.05 7.43
CA ASP A 327 -28.46 10.36 6.53
C ASP A 327 -29.32 11.48 7.15
N GLY A 328 -28.78 12.71 7.15
CA GLY A 328 -29.44 13.90 7.70
C GLY A 328 -29.47 15.05 6.68
N GLY A 329 -30.64 15.70 6.54
CA GLY A 329 -30.79 16.95 5.82
C GLY A 329 -30.72 18.17 6.76
N VAL A 330 -30.69 19.36 6.19
CA VAL A 330 -30.90 20.60 6.94
C VAL A 330 -32.38 20.75 7.19
N LEU A 331 -32.78 20.75 8.46
CA LEU A 331 -34.15 20.83 8.93
C LEU A 331 -34.29 21.97 9.94
N ASP A 332 -35.44 22.60 9.97
CA ASP A 332 -35.73 23.63 10.97
C ASP A 332 -36.23 22.98 12.28
N LEU A 333 -35.48 23.19 13.37
CA LEU A 333 -35.81 22.68 14.69
C LEU A 333 -37.16 23.27 15.18
N ASP A 334 -37.45 24.52 14.83
CA ASP A 334 -38.71 25.19 15.12
C ASP A 334 -39.94 24.43 14.59
N GLU A 335 -39.87 24.01 13.33
CA GLU A 335 -40.95 23.25 12.67
C GLU A 335 -41.20 21.91 13.36
N ALA A 336 -40.13 21.18 13.68
CA ALA A 336 -40.23 19.91 14.38
C ALA A 336 -40.84 20.06 15.78
N VAL A 337 -40.46 21.10 16.52
CA VAL A 337 -40.97 21.39 17.86
C VAL A 337 -42.44 21.75 17.83
N ARG A 338 -42.87 22.59 16.89
CA ARG A 338 -44.31 22.98 16.74
C ARG A 338 -45.15 21.75 16.36
N THR A 339 -44.67 20.91 15.45
CA THR A 339 -45.41 19.72 15.06
C THR A 339 -45.65 18.79 16.24
N VAL A 340 -44.60 18.51 17.04
CA VAL A 340 -44.70 17.63 18.22
C VAL A 340 -45.56 18.27 19.32
N ALA A 341 -45.48 19.59 19.53
CA ALA A 341 -46.32 20.30 20.51
C ALA A 341 -47.82 20.18 20.15
N LEU A 342 -48.17 20.29 18.87
CA LEU A 342 -49.54 20.06 18.38
C LEU A 342 -50.00 18.61 18.62
N ASP A 343 -49.16 17.63 18.36
CA ASP A 343 -49.50 16.21 18.61
C ASP A 343 -49.78 15.95 20.10
N LEU A 344 -49.08 16.63 21.01
CA LEU A 344 -49.22 16.45 22.46
C LEU A 344 -50.28 17.37 23.08
N SER A 345 -50.93 18.22 22.29
CA SER A 345 -51.96 19.16 22.78
C SER A 345 -53.11 18.50 23.55
N PRO A 346 -53.62 17.29 23.24
CA PRO A 346 -54.64 16.63 24.05
C PRO A 346 -54.15 16.24 25.44
N LEU A 347 -52.87 15.89 25.60
CA LEU A 347 -52.29 15.60 26.92
C LEU A 347 -52.10 16.87 27.75
N ILE A 348 -51.72 17.97 27.13
CA ILE A 348 -51.57 19.30 27.74
C ILE A 348 -52.91 19.78 28.25
N ALA A 349 -53.95 19.75 27.40
CA ALA A 349 -55.30 20.12 27.76
C ALA A 349 -55.91 19.21 28.85
N GLY A 350 -55.67 17.88 28.79
CA GLY A 350 -56.17 16.94 29.78
C GLY A 350 -55.62 17.11 31.20
N LYS A 351 -54.49 17.83 31.35
CA LYS A 351 -53.90 18.20 32.65
C LYS A 351 -54.07 19.67 33.03
N ASP A 352 -54.86 20.44 32.30
CA ASP A 352 -55.03 21.89 32.48
C ASP A 352 -53.70 22.66 32.56
N ILE A 353 -52.73 22.29 31.75
CA ILE A 353 -51.39 22.90 31.73
C ILE A 353 -51.46 24.23 31.01
N ASP A 354 -50.93 25.30 31.64
CA ASP A 354 -50.70 26.60 31.01
C ASP A 354 -49.44 26.43 30.08
N PHE A 355 -49.70 26.39 28.77
CA PHE A 355 -48.69 26.09 27.77
C PHE A 355 -48.27 27.31 26.96
N THR A 356 -46.94 27.56 26.92
CA THR A 356 -46.36 28.65 26.13
C THR A 356 -45.29 28.08 25.17
N ILE A 357 -45.29 28.54 23.94
CA ILE A 357 -44.26 28.15 22.94
C ILE A 357 -43.72 29.41 22.26
N GLU A 358 -42.41 29.62 22.35
CA GLU A 358 -41.68 30.71 21.69
C GLU A 358 -40.53 30.12 20.90
N THR A 359 -40.58 30.27 19.59
CA THR A 359 -39.58 29.64 18.74
C THR A 359 -39.08 30.62 17.68
N VAL A 360 -37.82 30.46 17.32
CA VAL A 360 -37.18 31.14 16.17
C VAL A 360 -36.65 30.09 15.20
N PRO A 361 -36.54 30.41 13.89
CA PRO A 361 -35.93 29.50 12.92
C PRO A 361 -34.53 29.09 13.35
N ALA A 362 -34.27 27.81 13.39
CA ALA A 362 -33.01 27.23 13.85
C ALA A 362 -32.66 26.02 13.01
N PRO A 363 -32.02 26.21 11.81
CA PRO A 363 -31.66 25.12 10.91
C PRO A 363 -30.56 24.26 11.53
N VAL A 364 -30.79 22.94 11.61
CA VAL A 364 -29.85 21.96 12.14
C VAL A 364 -29.69 20.78 11.16
N HIS A 365 -28.54 20.12 11.16
CA HIS A 365 -28.32 18.91 10.40
C HIS A 365 -28.84 17.70 11.17
N ALA A 366 -29.99 17.14 10.76
CA ALA A 366 -30.60 16.02 11.48
C ALA A 366 -31.50 15.17 10.57
N HIS A 367 -31.81 13.96 11.03
CA HIS A 367 -32.90 13.18 10.45
C HIS A 367 -34.23 13.62 11.09
N PRO A 368 -35.33 13.77 10.32
CA PRO A 368 -36.63 14.28 10.86
C PRO A 368 -37.09 13.53 12.09
N TRP A 369 -37.00 12.22 12.07
CA TRP A 369 -37.40 11.36 13.19
C TRP A 369 -36.62 11.67 14.49
N MET A 370 -35.33 12.01 14.40
CA MET A 370 -34.51 12.33 15.59
C MET A 370 -35.01 13.59 16.29
N LEU A 371 -35.30 14.66 15.54
CA LEU A 371 -35.82 15.90 16.12
C LEU A 371 -37.21 15.72 16.76
N GLN A 372 -38.06 14.96 16.08
CA GLN A 372 -39.39 14.65 16.59
C GLN A 372 -39.33 13.81 17.87
N GLU A 373 -38.49 12.76 17.90
CA GLU A 373 -38.35 11.87 19.05
C GLU A 373 -37.72 12.59 20.25
N LEU A 374 -36.69 13.41 20.01
CA LEU A 374 -36.04 14.25 21.00
C LEU A 374 -37.09 15.19 21.67
N THR A 375 -37.81 15.95 20.84
CA THR A 375 -38.81 16.90 21.30
C THR A 375 -39.96 16.21 22.03
N ARG A 376 -40.44 15.08 21.49
CA ARG A 376 -41.53 14.29 22.10
C ARG A 376 -41.14 13.76 23.47
N ASN A 377 -39.94 13.22 23.64
CA ASN A 377 -39.47 12.73 24.93
C ASN A 377 -39.32 13.85 25.97
N LEU A 378 -38.79 15.01 25.58
CA LEU A 378 -38.66 16.15 26.50
C LEU A 378 -40.02 16.69 26.96
N ILE A 379 -40.92 16.99 26.01
CA ILE A 379 -42.25 17.55 26.34
C ILE A 379 -43.08 16.52 27.10
N HIS A 380 -43.10 15.26 26.68
CA HIS A 380 -43.82 14.20 27.37
C HIS A 380 -43.30 13.99 28.79
N ASN A 381 -41.98 14.05 29.01
CA ASN A 381 -41.39 13.96 30.34
C ASN A 381 -41.82 15.12 31.24
N ALA A 382 -41.82 16.34 30.74
CA ALA A 382 -42.30 17.52 31.44
C ALA A 382 -43.79 17.37 31.82
N ILE A 383 -44.69 17.04 30.88
CA ILE A 383 -46.10 16.82 31.12
C ILE A 383 -46.31 15.74 32.19
N LYS A 384 -45.55 14.66 32.14
CA LYS A 384 -45.69 13.51 33.06
C LYS A 384 -45.40 13.89 34.52
N HIS A 385 -44.33 14.67 34.76
CA HIS A 385 -43.85 14.99 36.10
C HIS A 385 -44.45 16.27 36.69
N MET A 386 -45.15 17.08 35.89
CA MET A 386 -45.87 18.27 36.37
C MET A 386 -47.14 17.93 37.15
N PRO A 387 -47.50 18.72 38.14
CA PRO A 387 -48.84 18.70 38.74
C PRO A 387 -49.92 19.18 37.74
N GLN A 388 -51.20 18.91 38.06
CA GLN A 388 -52.30 19.44 37.30
C GLN A 388 -52.36 21.00 37.47
N GLY A 389 -52.65 21.75 36.41
CA GLY A 389 -52.58 23.16 36.38
C GLY A 389 -51.20 23.81 36.43
N GLY A 390 -50.15 23.01 36.15
CA GLY A 390 -48.78 23.53 36.07
C GLY A 390 -48.50 24.34 34.83
N THR A 391 -47.31 24.94 34.74
CA THR A 391 -46.85 25.73 33.58
C THR A 391 -45.79 25.02 32.81
N LEU A 392 -45.92 24.95 31.46
CA LEU A 392 -44.98 24.38 30.54
C LEU A 392 -44.61 25.42 29.47
N ALA A 393 -43.31 25.76 29.39
CA ALA A 393 -42.82 26.67 28.37
C ALA A 393 -41.79 25.95 27.48
N VAL A 394 -41.91 26.11 26.18
CA VAL A 394 -40.98 25.56 25.20
C VAL A 394 -40.36 26.72 24.42
N HIS A 395 -39.03 26.80 24.47
CA HIS A 395 -38.30 27.88 23.79
C HIS A 395 -37.29 27.26 22.80
N VAL A 396 -37.30 27.76 21.56
CA VAL A 396 -36.22 27.52 20.59
C VAL A 396 -35.51 28.85 20.38
N ARG A 397 -34.22 28.88 20.66
CA ARG A 397 -33.32 30.01 20.45
C ARG A 397 -32.16 29.61 19.53
N ALA A 398 -31.71 30.56 18.74
CA ALA A 398 -30.54 30.37 17.91
C ALA A 398 -29.53 31.48 18.20
N ASP A 399 -28.27 31.12 18.40
CA ASP A 399 -27.16 32.06 18.42
C ASP A 399 -26.33 31.93 17.11
N THR A 400 -25.10 32.42 17.08
CA THR A 400 -24.26 32.39 15.89
C THR A 400 -23.78 30.98 15.51
N ARG A 401 -23.83 29.99 16.42
CA ARG A 401 -23.26 28.64 16.23
C ARG A 401 -24.19 27.52 16.67
N THR A 402 -25.11 27.79 17.57
CA THR A 402 -25.92 26.76 18.22
C THR A 402 -27.40 27.10 18.20
N ALA A 403 -28.21 26.06 17.99
CA ALA A 403 -29.64 26.05 18.27
C ALA A 403 -29.85 25.45 19.65
N ALA A 404 -30.69 26.10 20.49
CA ALA A 404 -31.03 25.62 21.82
C ALA A 404 -32.54 25.40 21.91
N LEU A 405 -32.96 24.16 22.22
CA LEU A 405 -34.30 23.80 22.61
C LEU A 405 -34.35 23.71 24.14
N THR A 406 -35.14 24.54 24.80
CA THR A 406 -35.37 24.51 26.24
C THR A 406 -36.82 24.16 26.52
N VAL A 407 -37.06 23.12 27.28
CA VAL A 407 -38.38 22.73 27.81
C VAL A 407 -38.35 23.00 29.30
N SER A 408 -39.17 23.96 29.74
CA SER A 408 -39.26 24.42 31.13
C SER A 408 -40.60 24.01 31.75
N ASP A 409 -40.56 23.22 32.81
CA ASP A 409 -41.74 22.75 33.54
C ASP A 409 -41.80 23.32 34.96
N SER A 410 -42.97 23.30 35.59
CA SER A 410 -43.17 23.65 36.97
C SER A 410 -43.26 22.44 37.93
N GLY A 411 -42.60 21.36 37.56
CA GLY A 411 -42.52 20.13 38.34
C GLY A 411 -41.60 20.23 39.57
N PRO A 412 -41.41 19.12 40.29
CA PRO A 412 -40.62 19.08 41.52
C PRO A 412 -39.10 19.20 41.30
N GLY A 413 -38.66 19.27 40.04
CA GLY A 413 -37.23 19.23 39.70
C GLY A 413 -36.60 17.85 39.87
N VAL A 414 -35.30 17.84 39.89
CA VAL A 414 -34.48 16.62 39.99
C VAL A 414 -33.50 16.77 41.15
N ALA A 415 -33.34 15.75 41.98
CA ALA A 415 -32.31 15.73 43.02
C ALA A 415 -30.91 15.71 42.38
N ASP A 416 -29.97 16.52 42.91
CA ASP A 416 -28.61 16.66 42.36
C ASP A 416 -27.87 15.35 42.24
N GLU A 417 -28.08 14.39 43.15
CA GLU A 417 -27.50 13.07 43.16
C GLU A 417 -27.96 12.17 41.98
N LEU A 418 -29.15 12.46 41.45
CA LEU A 418 -29.78 11.73 40.34
C LEU A 418 -29.46 12.35 38.99
N ALA A 419 -29.23 13.68 38.93
CA ALA A 419 -29.09 14.42 37.69
C ALA A 419 -28.05 13.82 36.74
N ALA A 420 -26.88 13.43 37.23
CA ALA A 420 -25.80 12.82 36.42
C ALA A 420 -26.14 11.41 35.93
N ARG A 421 -27.07 10.72 36.56
CA ARG A 421 -27.46 9.35 36.24
C ARG A 421 -28.68 9.26 35.34
N LEU A 422 -29.48 10.30 35.24
CA LEU A 422 -30.73 10.28 34.48
C LEU A 422 -30.53 10.11 32.96
N PHE A 423 -29.37 10.41 32.46
CA PHE A 423 -29.01 10.20 31.06
C PHE A 423 -28.52 8.73 30.77
N GLN A 424 -28.30 7.94 31.83
CA GLN A 424 -27.95 6.55 31.64
C GLN A 424 -29.22 5.70 31.39
N PRO A 425 -29.19 4.75 30.44
CA PRO A 425 -30.33 3.88 30.22
C PRO A 425 -30.73 3.15 31.51
N PHE A 426 -32.04 3.07 31.78
CA PHE A 426 -32.63 2.35 32.92
C PHE A 426 -32.26 2.91 34.32
N SER A 427 -31.86 4.15 34.41
CA SER A 427 -31.38 4.77 35.66
C SER A 427 -32.53 5.19 36.63
N ALA A 428 -33.76 5.23 36.17
CA ALA A 428 -34.91 5.49 37.03
C ALA A 428 -35.20 4.25 37.90
N GLY A 429 -34.78 4.28 39.17
CA GLY A 429 -34.82 3.15 40.08
C GLY A 429 -36.20 2.60 40.47
N ASP A 430 -37.31 3.22 40.06
CA ASP A 430 -38.67 2.74 40.35
C ASP A 430 -39.49 2.66 39.04
N LEU A 431 -39.85 1.47 38.66
CA LEU A 431 -40.70 1.14 37.50
C LEU A 431 -42.08 1.79 37.55
N ARG A 432 -42.50 2.31 38.72
CA ARG A 432 -43.75 3.04 38.87
C ARG A 432 -43.72 4.45 38.21
N HIS A 433 -42.53 5.00 38.03
CA HIS A 433 -42.34 6.36 37.55
C HIS A 433 -41.84 6.45 36.09
N GLY A 434 -41.60 5.33 35.43
CA GLY A 434 -41.21 5.28 34.00
C GLY A 434 -40.04 4.36 33.70
N SER A 435 -39.80 4.09 32.41
CA SER A 435 -38.74 3.17 31.94
C SER A 435 -37.32 3.66 32.19
N GLY A 436 -37.12 4.96 32.48
CA GLY A 436 -35.79 5.57 32.58
C GLY A 436 -35.02 5.66 31.24
N LEU A 437 -35.72 5.47 30.13
CA LEU A 437 -35.09 5.51 28.79
C LEU A 437 -35.26 6.81 28.04
N GLY A 438 -36.31 7.60 28.36
CA GLY A 438 -36.64 8.83 27.60
C GLY A 438 -35.49 9.86 27.57
N LEU A 439 -34.90 10.17 28.72
CA LEU A 439 -33.74 11.07 28.79
C LEU A 439 -32.46 10.45 28.23
N ALA A 440 -32.29 9.15 28.32
CA ALA A 440 -31.19 8.45 27.67
C ALA A 440 -31.30 8.54 26.13
N ILE A 441 -32.51 8.37 25.58
CA ILE A 441 -32.76 8.58 24.14
C ILE A 441 -32.44 10.02 23.74
N CYS A 442 -32.85 11.01 24.55
CA CYS A 442 -32.53 12.41 24.29
C CYS A 442 -31.02 12.68 24.28
N HIS A 443 -30.29 12.06 25.19
CA HIS A 443 -28.84 12.17 25.27
C HIS A 443 -28.15 11.57 24.05
N GLU A 444 -28.53 10.35 23.68
CA GLU A 444 -27.96 9.65 22.48
C GLU A 444 -28.28 10.43 21.18
N ILE A 445 -29.50 11.00 21.07
CA ILE A 445 -29.84 11.84 19.91
C ILE A 445 -28.99 13.13 19.91
N ALA A 446 -28.84 13.78 21.04
CA ALA A 446 -28.07 15.03 21.15
C ALA A 446 -26.60 14.76 20.79
N GLU A 447 -25.99 13.69 21.31
CA GLU A 447 -24.63 13.28 20.95
C GLU A 447 -24.49 12.88 19.46
N ALA A 448 -25.46 12.16 18.92
CA ALA A 448 -25.43 11.74 17.50
C ALA A 448 -25.51 12.98 16.57
N LEU A 449 -26.12 14.05 17.00
CA LEU A 449 -26.20 15.33 16.28
C LEU A 449 -25.05 16.30 16.63
N GLY A 450 -24.03 15.84 17.39
CA GLY A 450 -22.89 16.66 17.79
C GLY A 450 -23.23 17.78 18.81
N GLY A 451 -24.33 17.62 19.52
CA GLY A 451 -24.80 18.54 20.52
C GLY A 451 -24.62 18.05 21.96
N SER A 452 -25.40 18.66 22.87
CA SER A 452 -25.42 18.30 24.30
C SER A 452 -26.79 18.53 24.91
N ILE A 453 -27.08 17.84 26.04
CA ILE A 453 -28.28 18.02 26.84
C ILE A 453 -27.88 18.32 28.27
N SER A 454 -28.60 19.24 28.91
CA SER A 454 -28.50 19.58 30.36
C SER A 454 -29.85 19.62 31.02
N LEU A 455 -29.86 19.37 32.33
CA LEU A 455 -31.04 19.48 33.20
C LEU A 455 -30.67 20.41 34.34
N ASP A 456 -31.36 21.54 34.44
CA ASP A 456 -31.07 22.58 35.42
C ASP A 456 -32.34 22.88 36.26
N ASN A 457 -32.27 22.73 37.61
CA ASN A 457 -33.37 23.05 38.50
C ASN A 457 -33.55 24.56 38.54
N ARG A 458 -34.79 25.03 38.34
CA ARG A 458 -35.16 26.42 38.63
C ARG A 458 -35.42 26.60 40.11
N ILE A 459 -34.66 27.49 40.73
CA ILE A 459 -34.75 27.77 42.16
C ILE A 459 -35.31 29.18 42.37
N ASP A 460 -36.40 29.30 43.12
CA ASP A 460 -36.92 30.57 43.64
C ASP A 460 -36.93 30.52 45.16
N ARG A 461 -36.34 31.53 45.80
CA ARG A 461 -36.22 31.66 47.25
C ARG A 461 -35.79 30.41 47.99
N GLY A 462 -34.83 29.66 47.40
CA GLY A 462 -34.28 28.44 47.98
C GLY A 462 -35.16 27.20 47.85
N ARG A 463 -36.22 27.23 47.03
CA ARG A 463 -37.08 26.11 46.70
C ARG A 463 -37.03 25.83 45.21
N THR A 464 -36.98 24.55 44.84
CA THR A 464 -37.11 24.15 43.45
C THR A 464 -38.54 24.40 42.99
N VAL A 465 -38.71 25.20 41.93
CA VAL A 465 -39.99 25.60 41.35
C VAL A 465 -40.22 25.04 39.95
N GLY A 466 -39.26 24.25 39.44
CA GLY A 466 -39.36 23.62 38.14
C GLY A 466 -38.02 23.08 37.64
N LEU A 467 -38.06 22.54 36.44
CA LEU A 467 -36.90 21.99 35.74
C LEU A 467 -36.78 22.59 34.34
N ASP A 468 -35.59 22.95 33.94
CA ASP A 468 -35.25 23.33 32.57
C ASP A 468 -34.42 22.19 31.91
N ALA A 469 -34.99 21.56 30.92
CA ALA A 469 -34.27 20.59 30.06
C ALA A 469 -33.82 21.30 28.79
N THR A 470 -32.52 21.50 28.63
CA THR A 470 -31.95 22.24 27.50
C THR A 470 -31.09 21.34 26.62
N VAL A 471 -31.45 21.28 25.35
CA VAL A 471 -30.62 20.61 24.30
C VAL A 471 -29.99 21.70 23.44
N ARG A 472 -28.68 21.59 23.23
CA ARG A 472 -27.92 22.46 22.33
C ARG A 472 -27.39 21.64 21.13
N LEU A 473 -27.75 22.08 19.93
CA LEU A 473 -27.32 21.44 18.66
C LEU A 473 -26.52 22.44 17.82
N PRO A 474 -25.54 22.01 17.05
CA PRO A 474 -24.84 22.87 16.11
C PRO A 474 -25.83 23.37 15.03
N LEU A 475 -25.81 24.66 14.73
CA LEU A 475 -26.52 25.19 13.58
C LEU A 475 -25.92 24.70 12.28
N ALA A 476 -26.76 24.35 11.33
CA ALA A 476 -26.31 24.11 9.97
C ALA A 476 -25.73 25.43 9.41
N PRO A 477 -24.56 25.36 8.71
CA PRO A 477 -24.04 26.55 8.05
C PRO A 477 -25.12 27.09 7.11
N ALA A 478 -25.37 28.41 7.17
CA ALA A 478 -26.28 29.06 6.23
C ALA A 478 -25.87 28.64 4.81
N ALA A 479 -26.83 28.12 4.05
CA ALA A 479 -26.56 27.76 2.64
C ALA A 479 -26.03 29.03 1.96
N GLY A 480 -24.70 29.05 1.74
CA GLY A 480 -24.02 30.16 1.13
C GLY A 480 -24.68 30.43 -0.21
N HIS A 481 -25.22 31.62 -0.34
CA HIS A 481 -25.64 32.18 -1.60
C HIS A 481 -24.37 32.15 -2.50
N ASN A 482 -24.31 31.16 -3.40
CA ASN A 482 -23.27 31.09 -4.39
C ASN A 482 -23.53 32.25 -5.35
N PRO A 483 -22.72 33.32 -5.39
CA PRO A 483 -22.89 34.34 -6.40
C PRO A 483 -22.51 33.70 -7.74
N THR A 484 -23.49 33.55 -8.62
CA THR A 484 -23.37 33.23 -10.04
C THR A 484 -22.45 34.22 -10.75
#